data_ec0d813d5c61d8469a0442b4c170280c
#
_entry.id   ec0d813d5c61d8469a0442b4c170280c
#
_cell.length_a   1.000
_cell.length_b   1.000
_cell.length_c   1.000
_cell.angle_alpha   90.00
_cell.angle_beta   90.00
_cell.angle_gamma   90.00
#
_symmetry.space_group_name_H-M   'P 1'
#
loop_
_entity.id
_entity.type
_entity.pdbx_description
1 polymer ?
#
loop_
_entity_poly.entity_id
_entity_poly.type
_entity_poly.pdbx_seq_one_letter_code
_entity_poly.pdbx_strand_id
1 'polypeptide(L)'
;LDNTPVFFGRVIKGVKNGQSPEWLQDYLKAIGLRPISVLVDITNYFTYDQNRPLHVFDADKINGDKLKIHKAVGGEKFIGLDEKEYTLSSGMTVISDSKGVESLGGIMGGLHSGCTDTTENVFLEAAYFDPIRTAYTGRELKINSDARYRFERGIDPAWTPKGIEAATHMILQLCGGEASDLVKAGHIPDTSRYYKFDPDKVQTLVGMKIPEDRQKKILTDLDFVVK
;
A
#
# COMPACT_ATOMS: atom_id res chain seq x y z
N LEU A 1 9.76 13.89 -3.99
CA LEU A 1 9.33 12.59 -3.40
C LEU A 1 10.09 11.42 -4.03
N ASP A 2 11.42 11.37 -3.83
CA ASP A 2 12.28 10.40 -4.53
C ASP A 2 11.90 8.92 -4.24
N ASN A 3 11.52 8.61 -2.99
CA ASN A 3 11.16 7.24 -2.58
C ASN A 3 9.66 6.97 -2.56
N THR A 4 8.85 7.99 -2.86
CA THR A 4 7.38 7.90 -2.87
C THR A 4 6.85 8.71 -4.06
N PRO A 5 6.95 8.17 -5.27
CA PRO A 5 6.56 8.89 -6.49
C PRO A 5 5.16 9.45 -6.47
N VAL A 6 4.21 8.73 -5.86
CA VAL A 6 2.84 9.18 -5.70
C VAL A 6 2.27 8.76 -4.35
N PHE A 7 1.51 9.67 -3.76
CA PHE A 7 0.79 9.50 -2.50
C PHE A 7 -0.61 10.08 -2.64
N PHE A 8 -1.59 9.33 -2.23
CA PHE A 8 -2.98 9.77 -2.12
C PHE A 8 -3.43 9.67 -0.66
N GLY A 9 -4.23 10.62 -0.24
CA GLY A 9 -4.79 10.65 1.09
C GLY A 9 -6.18 11.23 1.13
N ARG A 10 -6.98 10.79 2.09
CA ARG A 10 -8.34 11.25 2.31
C ARG A 10 -8.68 11.23 3.80
N VAL A 11 -9.30 12.30 4.28
CA VAL A 11 -9.90 12.32 5.62
C VAL A 11 -11.33 11.78 5.52
N ILE A 12 -11.71 10.91 6.46
CA ILE A 12 -13.09 10.46 6.62
C ILE A 12 -13.47 10.72 8.08
N LYS A 13 -14.50 11.54 8.30
CA LYS A 13 -14.94 11.97 9.65
C LYS A 13 -16.22 11.26 10.05
N GLY A 14 -16.38 11.06 11.36
CA GLY A 14 -17.59 10.49 11.93
C GLY A 14 -17.77 8.99 11.63
N VAL A 15 -16.68 8.25 11.44
CA VAL A 15 -16.74 6.81 11.28
C VAL A 15 -17.01 6.12 12.61
N LYS A 16 -17.64 4.96 12.56
CA LYS A 16 -17.81 4.06 13.71
C LYS A 16 -16.93 2.85 13.50
N ASN A 17 -15.82 2.79 14.23
CA ASN A 17 -14.98 1.61 14.25
C ASN A 17 -15.59 0.54 15.16
N GLY A 18 -15.19 -0.70 15.00
CA GLY A 18 -15.68 -1.82 15.79
C GLY A 18 -15.45 -3.15 15.09
N GLN A 19 -16.29 -4.11 15.38
CA GLN A 19 -16.18 -5.45 14.80
C GLN A 19 -16.61 -5.44 13.33
N SER A 20 -15.83 -6.11 12.48
CA SER A 20 -16.14 -6.31 11.07
C SER A 20 -17.39 -7.20 10.89
N PRO A 21 -18.17 -7.01 9.82
CA PRO A 21 -19.23 -7.94 9.47
C PRO A 21 -18.68 -9.35 9.22
N GLU A 22 -19.52 -10.36 9.47
CA GLU A 22 -19.14 -11.77 9.45
C GLU A 22 -18.46 -12.18 8.13
N TRP A 23 -19.01 -11.76 7.00
CA TRP A 23 -18.44 -12.09 5.69
C TRP A 23 -16.99 -11.61 5.53
N LEU A 24 -16.64 -10.40 6.04
CA LEU A 24 -15.30 -9.86 5.96
C LEU A 24 -14.35 -10.62 6.91
N GLN A 25 -14.83 -10.93 8.12
CA GLN A 25 -14.08 -11.77 9.04
C GLN A 25 -13.77 -13.15 8.44
N ASP A 26 -14.75 -13.76 7.77
CA ASP A 26 -14.59 -15.11 7.20
C ASP A 26 -13.59 -15.11 6.04
N TYR A 27 -13.60 -14.09 5.18
CA TYR A 27 -12.57 -13.94 4.15
C TYR A 27 -11.16 -13.82 4.75
N LEU A 28 -10.99 -13.00 5.78
CA LEU A 28 -9.70 -12.84 6.43
C LEU A 28 -9.25 -14.13 7.14
N LYS A 29 -10.13 -14.79 7.86
CA LYS A 29 -9.85 -16.09 8.52
C LYS A 29 -9.48 -17.17 7.50
N ALA A 30 -10.14 -17.21 6.34
CA ALA A 30 -9.87 -18.18 5.29
C ALA A 30 -8.43 -18.10 4.74
N ILE A 31 -7.81 -16.94 4.80
CA ILE A 31 -6.40 -16.74 4.41
C ILE A 31 -5.44 -16.70 5.60
N GLY A 32 -5.89 -17.07 6.79
CA GLY A 32 -5.08 -17.16 8.00
C GLY A 32 -4.87 -15.84 8.75
N LEU A 33 -5.61 -14.77 8.42
CA LEU A 33 -5.57 -13.52 9.16
C LEU A 33 -6.57 -13.53 10.31
N ARG A 34 -6.17 -12.86 11.39
CA ARG A 34 -7.06 -12.59 12.52
C ARG A 34 -7.77 -11.25 12.30
N PRO A 35 -9.11 -11.19 12.29
CA PRO A 35 -9.84 -9.93 12.30
C PRO A 35 -9.48 -9.09 13.54
N ILE A 36 -9.36 -7.77 13.34
CA ILE A 36 -8.96 -6.83 14.40
C ILE A 36 -10.10 -5.83 14.64
N SER A 37 -10.33 -4.95 13.68
CA SER A 37 -11.44 -3.98 13.67
C SER A 37 -11.79 -3.67 12.22
N VAL A 38 -13.00 -3.18 11.97
CA VAL A 38 -13.50 -2.99 10.60
C VAL A 38 -12.58 -2.08 9.76
N LEU A 39 -12.00 -1.03 10.33
CA LEU A 39 -11.07 -0.15 9.61
C LEU A 39 -9.79 -0.88 9.21
N VAL A 40 -9.19 -1.62 10.12
CA VAL A 40 -7.98 -2.40 9.85
C VAL A 40 -8.27 -3.57 8.91
N ASP A 41 -9.40 -4.24 9.10
CA ASP A 41 -9.82 -5.39 8.30
C ASP A 41 -10.10 -4.99 6.85
N ILE A 42 -10.66 -3.80 6.61
CA ILE A 42 -10.81 -3.23 5.25
C ILE A 42 -9.43 -3.03 4.60
N THR A 43 -8.46 -2.45 5.30
CA THR A 43 -7.11 -2.28 4.72
C THR A 43 -6.44 -3.61 4.42
N ASN A 44 -6.62 -4.61 5.28
CA ASN A 44 -6.16 -5.97 5.03
C ASN A 44 -6.88 -6.61 3.84
N TYR A 45 -8.19 -6.45 3.73
CA TYR A 45 -8.96 -6.96 2.59
C TYR A 45 -8.40 -6.43 1.26
N PHE A 46 -8.22 -5.11 1.12
CA PHE A 46 -7.65 -4.52 -0.11
C PHE A 46 -6.20 -4.93 -0.36
N THR A 47 -5.43 -5.17 0.69
CA THR A 47 -4.06 -5.67 0.58
C THR A 47 -4.02 -7.02 -0.12
N TYR A 48 -4.96 -7.93 0.21
CA TYR A 48 -4.98 -9.29 -0.33
C TYR A 48 -5.82 -9.41 -1.61
N ASP A 49 -7.00 -8.78 -1.66
CA ASP A 49 -7.92 -8.88 -2.80
C ASP A 49 -7.40 -8.10 -4.02
N GLN A 50 -6.84 -6.91 -3.81
CA GLN A 50 -6.42 -6.02 -4.89
C GLN A 50 -4.93 -5.76 -4.96
N ASN A 51 -4.13 -6.50 -4.19
CA ASN A 51 -2.69 -6.24 -4.07
C ASN A 51 -2.39 -4.76 -3.79
N ARG A 52 -3.26 -4.13 -2.98
CA ARG A 52 -3.22 -2.69 -2.67
C ARG A 52 -3.11 -2.47 -1.17
N PRO A 53 -1.88 -2.51 -0.62
CA PRO A 53 -1.71 -2.13 0.78
C PRO A 53 -2.14 -0.68 0.99
N LEU A 54 -2.95 -0.49 2.00
CA LEU A 54 -3.46 0.78 2.48
C LEU A 54 -3.07 0.95 3.93
N HIS A 55 -3.01 2.20 4.40
CA HIS A 55 -2.89 2.48 5.82
C HIS A 55 -3.98 3.44 6.27
N VAL A 56 -4.46 3.25 7.48
CA VAL A 56 -5.45 4.11 8.13
C VAL A 56 -4.87 4.63 9.44
N PHE A 57 -4.78 5.95 9.53
CA PHE A 57 -4.36 6.65 10.75
C PHE A 57 -5.60 7.14 11.50
N ASP A 58 -5.54 7.15 12.82
CA ASP A 58 -6.43 7.94 13.65
C ASP A 58 -6.08 9.42 13.46
N ALA A 59 -6.93 10.17 12.75
CA ALA A 59 -6.63 11.54 12.37
C ALA A 59 -6.54 12.49 13.57
N ASP A 60 -7.27 12.19 14.66
CA ASP A 60 -7.27 13.02 15.85
C ASP A 60 -5.97 12.89 16.66
N LYS A 61 -5.17 11.85 16.41
CA LYS A 61 -3.84 11.66 17.01
C LYS A 61 -2.72 12.30 16.20
N ILE A 62 -2.97 12.76 14.97
CA ILE A 62 -1.97 13.42 14.13
C ILE A 62 -1.70 14.83 14.67
N ASN A 63 -0.47 15.10 15.06
CA ASN A 63 -0.09 16.39 15.62
C ASN A 63 0.19 17.42 14.50
N GLY A 64 -0.48 18.59 14.59
CA GLY A 64 -0.28 19.70 13.65
C GLY A 64 -1.02 19.55 12.32
N ASP A 65 -2.04 18.71 12.26
CA ASP A 65 -2.95 18.52 11.12
C ASP A 65 -2.23 18.32 9.77
N LYS A 66 -1.03 17.71 9.82
CA LYS A 66 -0.18 17.56 8.65
C LYS A 66 0.68 16.31 8.73
N LEU A 67 0.67 15.54 7.66
CA LEU A 67 1.61 14.45 7.43
C LEU A 67 2.63 14.85 6.37
N LYS A 68 3.91 14.55 6.64
CA LYS A 68 5.03 14.80 5.75
C LYS A 68 5.71 13.48 5.39
N ILE A 69 5.79 13.17 4.11
CA ILE A 69 6.55 12.04 3.59
C ILE A 69 7.97 12.53 3.30
N HIS A 70 8.97 11.90 3.89
CA HIS A 70 10.38 12.28 3.69
C HIS A 70 11.33 11.10 3.94
N LYS A 71 12.62 11.33 3.72
CA LYS A 71 13.68 10.40 4.13
C LYS A 71 14.06 10.68 5.57
N ALA A 72 14.17 9.65 6.39
CA ALA A 72 14.75 9.76 7.72
C ALA A 72 16.17 10.31 7.64
N VAL A 73 16.58 11.10 8.63
CA VAL A 73 17.95 11.65 8.73
C VAL A 73 18.89 10.70 9.45
N GLY A 74 18.35 9.77 10.23
CA GLY A 74 19.06 8.76 11.04
C GLY A 74 19.03 9.09 12.52
N GLY A 75 18.76 8.08 13.33
CA GLY A 75 18.65 8.19 14.79
C GLY A 75 17.24 8.47 15.30
N GLU A 76 16.26 8.72 14.43
CA GLU A 76 14.87 8.87 14.84
C GLU A 76 14.37 7.58 15.49
N LYS A 77 13.56 7.73 16.53
CA LYS A 77 12.86 6.62 17.18
C LYS A 77 11.46 6.45 16.61
N PHE A 78 11.06 5.21 16.44
CA PHE A 78 9.76 4.83 15.92
C PHE A 78 9.26 3.60 16.70
N ILE A 79 8.04 3.67 17.22
CA ILE A 79 7.36 2.52 17.83
C ILE A 79 6.32 2.03 16.83
N GLY A 80 6.51 0.83 16.31
CA GLY A 80 5.61 0.23 15.34
C GLY A 80 4.32 -0.31 15.95
N LEU A 81 3.34 -0.66 15.11
CA LEU A 81 2.11 -1.36 15.51
C LEU A 81 2.38 -2.72 16.17
N ASP A 82 3.58 -3.28 16.03
CA ASP A 82 4.05 -4.47 16.73
C ASP A 82 4.62 -4.18 18.14
N GLU A 83 4.45 -2.94 18.63
CA GLU A 83 4.87 -2.43 19.94
C GLU A 83 6.40 -2.42 20.16
N LYS A 84 7.18 -2.62 19.10
CA LYS A 84 8.63 -2.57 19.18
C LYS A 84 9.18 -1.19 18.83
N GLU A 85 10.25 -0.81 19.53
CA GLU A 85 11.01 0.39 19.21
C GLU A 85 12.09 0.09 18.16
N TYR A 86 12.12 0.92 17.15
CA TYR A 86 13.11 0.90 16.09
C TYR A 86 13.92 2.20 16.07
N THR A 87 15.20 2.09 15.80
CA THR A 87 16.06 3.24 15.51
C THR A 87 16.26 3.30 13.99
N LEU A 88 15.89 4.41 13.39
CA LEU A 88 15.88 4.54 11.94
C LEU A 88 17.24 4.97 11.41
N SER A 89 17.61 4.43 10.26
CA SER A 89 18.80 4.85 9.52
C SER A 89 18.45 5.91 8.46
N SER A 90 19.45 6.71 8.11
CA SER A 90 19.30 7.74 7.09
C SER A 90 18.81 7.17 5.75
N GLY A 91 17.87 7.86 5.14
CA GLY A 91 17.32 7.49 3.83
C GLY A 91 16.14 6.52 3.86
N MET A 92 15.76 5.98 5.02
CA MET A 92 14.50 5.23 5.16
C MET A 92 13.31 6.15 4.86
N THR A 93 12.29 5.61 4.18
CA THR A 93 11.07 6.37 3.89
C THR A 93 10.19 6.42 5.11
N VAL A 94 9.84 7.61 5.56
CA VAL A 94 9.00 7.83 6.73
C VAL A 94 7.88 8.80 6.45
N ILE A 95 6.79 8.64 7.18
CA ILE A 95 5.67 9.57 7.26
C ILE A 95 5.66 10.11 8.68
N SER A 96 5.76 11.43 8.81
CA SER A 96 5.86 12.09 10.11
C SER A 96 4.80 13.18 10.26
N ASP A 97 4.37 13.38 11.46
CA ASP A 97 3.64 14.58 11.87
C ASP A 97 4.58 15.68 12.41
N SER A 98 4.08 16.62 13.20
CA SER A 98 4.90 17.70 13.76
C SER A 98 5.77 17.25 14.94
N LYS A 99 5.53 16.09 15.53
CA LYS A 99 6.25 15.58 16.69
C LYS A 99 7.21 14.43 16.40
N GLY A 100 6.91 13.63 15.37
CA GLY A 100 7.75 12.46 15.10
C GLY A 100 7.30 11.59 13.95
N VAL A 101 7.88 10.41 13.88
CA VAL A 101 7.58 9.42 12.85
C VAL A 101 6.32 8.64 13.22
N GLU A 102 5.33 8.67 12.34
CA GLU A 102 4.03 8.00 12.48
C GLU A 102 3.92 6.75 11.61
N SER A 103 4.78 6.57 10.61
CA SER A 103 4.79 5.38 9.77
C SER A 103 6.12 5.18 9.06
N LEU A 104 6.52 3.92 8.90
CA LEU A 104 7.53 3.48 7.94
C LEU A 104 6.86 3.23 6.60
N GLY A 105 7.10 4.10 5.64
CA GLY A 105 6.44 4.09 4.34
C GLY A 105 6.53 2.72 3.64
N GLY A 106 5.38 2.13 3.37
CA GLY A 106 5.26 0.82 2.72
C GLY A 106 5.63 -0.39 3.58
N ILE A 107 5.84 -0.21 4.89
CA ILE A 107 6.27 -1.29 5.79
C ILE A 107 5.32 -1.45 6.98
N MET A 108 5.19 -0.42 7.82
CA MET A 108 4.43 -0.53 9.07
C MET A 108 4.00 0.84 9.58
N GLY A 109 2.76 0.97 10.02
CA GLY A 109 2.26 2.13 10.75
C GLY A 109 2.81 2.21 12.18
N GLY A 110 2.75 3.39 12.75
CA GLY A 110 3.13 3.66 14.15
C GLY A 110 2.02 3.34 15.12
N LEU A 111 2.43 2.96 16.33
CA LEU A 111 1.51 2.67 17.44
C LEU A 111 0.70 3.90 17.84
N HIS A 112 1.33 5.07 17.87
CA HIS A 112 0.72 6.32 18.34
C HIS A 112 -0.53 6.69 17.53
N SER A 113 -0.42 6.70 16.20
CA SER A 113 -1.54 7.05 15.30
C SER A 113 -2.39 5.86 14.86
N GLY A 114 -2.20 4.70 15.48
CA GLY A 114 -3.02 3.51 15.23
C GLY A 114 -4.49 3.72 15.62
N CYS A 115 -5.42 3.20 14.81
CA CYS A 115 -6.85 3.22 15.09
C CYS A 115 -7.20 2.31 16.28
N THR A 116 -8.18 2.76 17.07
CA THR A 116 -8.76 2.03 18.20
C THR A 116 -10.28 1.94 18.02
N ASP A 117 -10.94 1.22 18.89
CA ASP A 117 -12.42 1.08 18.87
C ASP A 117 -13.14 2.43 19.02
N THR A 118 -12.47 3.45 19.57
CA THR A 118 -13.02 4.79 19.77
C THR A 118 -12.62 5.78 18.68
N THR A 119 -11.93 5.34 17.65
CA THR A 119 -11.54 6.20 16.51
C THR A 119 -12.76 6.63 15.71
N GLU A 120 -12.97 7.95 15.58
CA GLU A 120 -14.08 8.55 14.85
C GLU A 120 -13.65 9.28 13.58
N ASN A 121 -12.41 9.75 13.52
CA ASN A 121 -11.87 10.45 12.35
C ASN A 121 -10.61 9.73 11.88
N VAL A 122 -10.53 9.48 10.58
CA VAL A 122 -9.41 8.74 10.00
C VAL A 122 -8.79 9.48 8.83
N PHE A 123 -7.49 9.28 8.65
CA PHE A 123 -6.80 9.60 7.41
C PHE A 123 -6.42 8.29 6.71
N LEU A 124 -7.05 8.06 5.55
CA LEU A 124 -6.78 6.89 4.70
C LEU A 124 -5.66 7.22 3.73
N GLU A 125 -4.66 6.35 3.68
CA GLU A 125 -3.47 6.47 2.83
C GLU A 125 -3.47 5.39 1.74
N ALA A 126 -3.12 5.80 0.52
CA ALA A 126 -2.68 4.90 -0.54
C ALA A 126 -1.48 5.50 -1.26
N ALA A 127 -0.39 4.78 -1.37
CA ALA A 127 0.83 5.28 -1.96
C ALA A 127 1.51 4.27 -2.89
N TYR A 128 2.51 4.72 -3.62
CA TYR A 128 3.49 3.89 -4.28
C TYR A 128 4.85 4.21 -3.68
N PHE A 129 5.44 3.26 -2.98
CA PHE A 129 6.77 3.36 -2.40
C PHE A 129 7.79 2.67 -3.29
N ASP A 130 9.02 3.20 -3.32
CA ASP A 130 10.12 2.60 -4.08
C ASP A 130 10.41 1.17 -3.59
N PRO A 131 10.32 0.16 -4.48
CA PRO A 131 10.46 -1.24 -4.08
C PRO A 131 11.83 -1.56 -3.48
N ILE A 132 12.89 -0.99 -4.05
CA ILE A 132 14.26 -1.26 -3.65
C ILE A 132 14.50 -0.69 -2.24
N ARG A 133 14.10 0.56 -2.02
CA ARG A 133 14.24 1.19 -0.70
C ARG A 133 13.41 0.49 0.36
N THR A 134 12.17 0.10 0.03
CA THR A 134 11.32 -0.67 0.94
C THR A 134 11.97 -2.02 1.32
N ALA A 135 12.57 -2.72 0.35
CA ALA A 135 13.28 -3.97 0.60
C ALA A 135 14.49 -3.79 1.52
N TYR A 136 15.30 -2.75 1.29
CA TYR A 136 16.46 -2.45 2.15
C TYR A 136 16.03 -2.10 3.58
N THR A 137 15.08 -1.18 3.73
CA THR A 137 14.57 -0.78 5.04
C THR A 137 14.02 -1.95 5.83
N GLY A 138 13.18 -2.77 5.19
CA GLY A 138 12.59 -3.93 5.87
C GLY A 138 13.59 -5.01 6.26
N ARG A 139 14.66 -5.22 5.47
CA ARG A 139 15.74 -6.15 5.84
C ARG A 139 16.57 -5.62 7.01
N GLU A 140 16.95 -4.36 6.97
CA GLU A 140 17.76 -3.72 8.01
C GLU A 140 17.04 -3.74 9.37
N LEU A 141 15.76 -3.39 9.39
CA LEU A 141 14.95 -3.39 10.60
C LEU A 141 14.39 -4.78 10.96
N LYS A 142 14.59 -5.79 10.10
CA LYS A 142 14.07 -7.17 10.26
C LYS A 142 12.55 -7.23 10.41
N ILE A 143 11.83 -6.34 9.73
CA ILE A 143 10.38 -6.29 9.75
C ILE A 143 9.83 -7.07 8.56
N ASN A 144 9.00 -8.06 8.81
CA ASN A 144 8.19 -8.74 7.81
C ASN A 144 6.73 -8.31 7.97
N SER A 145 6.19 -7.67 6.94
CA SER A 145 4.77 -7.29 6.88
C SER A 145 4.20 -7.61 5.50
N ASP A 146 2.89 -7.75 5.44
CA ASP A 146 2.16 -7.98 4.19
C ASP A 146 2.28 -6.80 3.23
N ALA A 147 2.33 -5.59 3.76
CA ALA A 147 2.58 -4.38 2.99
C ALA A 147 3.98 -4.40 2.37
N ARG A 148 5.01 -4.63 3.19
CA ARG A 148 6.40 -4.77 2.71
C ARG A 148 6.52 -5.83 1.63
N TYR A 149 5.94 -7.02 1.85
CA TYR A 149 5.99 -8.14 0.89
C TYR A 149 5.54 -7.72 -0.51
N ARG A 150 4.53 -6.86 -0.59
CA ARG A 150 3.97 -6.36 -1.85
C ARG A 150 4.77 -5.20 -2.40
N PHE A 151 5.04 -4.19 -1.61
CA PHE A 151 5.78 -3.01 -2.05
C PHE A 151 7.20 -3.33 -2.50
N GLU A 152 7.93 -4.21 -1.81
CA GLU A 152 9.30 -4.57 -2.18
C GLU A 152 9.40 -5.34 -3.51
N ARG A 153 8.30 -5.93 -3.98
CA ARG A 153 8.20 -6.62 -5.28
C ARG A 153 7.64 -5.72 -6.38
N GLY A 154 7.13 -4.57 -5.99
CA GLY A 154 6.41 -3.64 -6.86
C GLY A 154 4.92 -3.98 -6.94
N ILE A 155 4.12 -2.92 -6.86
CA ILE A 155 2.67 -2.96 -7.05
C ILE A 155 2.31 -2.06 -8.22
N ASP A 156 1.11 -2.18 -8.77
CA ASP A 156 0.67 -1.31 -9.85
C ASP A 156 0.40 0.13 -9.33
N PRO A 157 1.23 1.12 -9.71
CA PRO A 157 1.01 2.50 -9.28
C PRO A 157 -0.24 3.13 -9.90
N ALA A 158 -0.69 2.66 -11.07
CA ALA A 158 -1.89 3.17 -11.73
C ALA A 158 -3.18 2.79 -10.99
N TRP A 159 -3.14 1.70 -10.21
CA TRP A 159 -4.27 1.28 -9.37
C TRP A 159 -4.41 2.07 -8.07
N THR A 160 -3.41 2.89 -7.68
CA THR A 160 -3.42 3.63 -6.40
C THR A 160 -4.67 4.48 -6.19
N PRO A 161 -5.10 5.35 -7.14
CA PRO A 161 -6.31 6.15 -6.95
C PRO A 161 -7.59 5.30 -6.93
N LYS A 162 -7.66 4.22 -7.70
CA LYS A 162 -8.83 3.33 -7.70
C LYS A 162 -8.95 2.56 -6.40
N GLY A 163 -7.83 2.10 -5.86
CA GLY A 163 -7.80 1.36 -4.59
C GLY A 163 -8.26 2.21 -3.41
N ILE A 164 -7.81 3.46 -3.30
CA ILE A 164 -8.26 4.35 -2.21
C ILE A 164 -9.74 4.74 -2.37
N GLU A 165 -10.23 4.93 -3.59
CA GLU A 165 -11.66 5.17 -3.82
C GLU A 165 -12.50 3.97 -3.40
N ALA A 166 -12.13 2.77 -3.82
CA ALA A 166 -12.84 1.55 -3.44
C ALA A 166 -12.84 1.33 -1.91
N ALA A 167 -11.70 1.54 -1.26
CA ALA A 167 -11.61 1.46 0.20
C ALA A 167 -12.43 2.54 0.90
N THR A 168 -12.44 3.76 0.39
CA THR A 168 -13.31 4.82 0.91
C THR A 168 -14.78 4.40 0.86
N HIS A 169 -15.25 3.89 -0.28
CA HIS A 169 -16.62 3.41 -0.42
C HIS A 169 -16.94 2.32 0.61
N MET A 170 -16.05 1.36 0.81
CA MET A 170 -16.25 0.29 1.79
C MET A 170 -16.27 0.84 3.23
N ILE A 171 -15.40 1.81 3.57
CA ILE A 171 -15.42 2.46 4.89
C ILE A 171 -16.75 3.18 5.11
N LEU A 172 -17.20 4.00 4.15
CA LEU A 172 -18.47 4.70 4.26
C LEU A 172 -19.66 3.73 4.40
N GLN A 173 -19.61 2.60 3.71
CA GLN A 173 -20.66 1.59 3.73
C GLN A 173 -20.71 0.84 5.06
N LEU A 174 -19.58 0.50 5.66
CA LEU A 174 -19.50 -0.34 6.86
C LEU A 174 -19.38 0.48 8.15
N CYS A 175 -18.73 1.64 8.10
CA CYS A 175 -18.45 2.49 9.26
C CYS A 175 -19.25 3.78 9.24
N GLY A 176 -19.90 4.15 8.12
CA GLY A 176 -20.50 5.47 7.95
C GLY A 176 -19.47 6.58 7.82
N GLY A 177 -19.87 7.79 8.15
CA GLY A 177 -19.01 8.97 8.10
C GLY A 177 -19.15 9.78 6.82
N GLU A 178 -18.30 10.80 6.69
CA GLU A 178 -18.25 11.73 5.57
C GLU A 178 -16.81 11.86 5.07
N ALA A 179 -16.59 11.63 3.79
CA ALA A 179 -15.28 11.68 3.16
C ALA A 179 -14.98 13.07 2.59
N SER A 180 -13.76 13.56 2.80
CA SER A 180 -13.24 14.75 2.13
C SER A 180 -12.93 14.49 0.65
N ASP A 181 -12.51 15.52 -0.06
CA ASP A 181 -11.89 15.37 -1.36
C ASP A 181 -10.59 14.53 -1.25
N LEU A 182 -10.28 13.83 -2.33
CA LEU A 182 -9.02 13.08 -2.44
C LEU A 182 -7.86 14.06 -2.68
N VAL A 183 -6.86 14.04 -1.80
CA VAL A 183 -5.62 14.80 -2.01
C VAL A 183 -4.56 13.92 -2.65
N LYS A 184 -3.74 14.53 -3.50
CA LYS A 184 -2.65 13.87 -4.22
C LYS A 184 -1.35 14.65 -4.08
N ALA A 185 -0.27 13.95 -3.80
CA ALA A 185 1.09 14.46 -3.86
C ALA A 185 1.93 13.61 -4.84
N GLY A 186 2.75 14.27 -5.67
CA GLY A 186 3.53 13.60 -6.69
C GLY A 186 2.74 13.21 -7.95
N HIS A 187 3.25 12.24 -8.68
CA HIS A 187 2.63 11.75 -9.92
C HIS A 187 2.79 10.24 -10.05
N ILE A 188 1.82 9.62 -10.70
CA ILE A 188 1.84 8.19 -10.97
C ILE A 188 2.97 7.93 -11.97
N PRO A 189 3.96 7.07 -11.63
CA PRO A 189 5.03 6.74 -12.55
C PRO A 189 4.50 5.97 -13.76
N ASP A 190 5.04 6.27 -14.94
CA ASP A 190 4.81 5.46 -16.12
C ASP A 190 5.59 4.14 -15.98
N THR A 191 4.85 3.04 -16.01
CA THR A 191 5.40 1.68 -15.95
C THR A 191 5.41 0.98 -17.31
N SER A 192 5.10 1.69 -18.38
CA SER A 192 5.15 1.17 -19.74
C SER A 192 6.52 0.60 -20.07
N ARG A 193 6.56 -0.59 -20.63
CA ARG A 193 7.80 -1.27 -20.99
C ARG A 193 7.69 -1.80 -22.41
N TYR A 194 8.81 -1.68 -23.15
CA TYR A 194 8.93 -2.22 -24.49
C TYR A 194 10.02 -3.28 -24.52
N TYR A 195 9.70 -4.40 -25.13
CA TYR A 195 10.64 -5.50 -25.29
C TYR A 195 10.77 -5.85 -26.75
N LYS A 196 12.01 -5.98 -27.23
CA LYS A 196 12.26 -6.58 -28.52
C LYS A 196 12.12 -8.09 -28.38
N PHE A 197 11.16 -8.66 -29.08
CA PHE A 197 10.90 -10.09 -29.11
C PHE A 197 11.39 -10.67 -30.44
N ASP A 198 12.11 -11.78 -30.37
CA ASP A 198 12.60 -12.53 -31.50
C ASP A 198 11.82 -13.85 -31.56
N PRO A 199 10.95 -14.06 -32.58
CA PRO A 199 10.13 -15.26 -32.68
C PRO A 199 10.92 -16.57 -32.77
N ASP A 200 12.13 -16.55 -33.33
CA ASP A 200 12.98 -17.74 -33.44
C ASP A 200 13.50 -18.25 -32.10
N LYS A 201 13.55 -17.37 -31.08
CA LYS A 201 13.92 -17.75 -29.73
C LYS A 201 12.97 -18.74 -29.10
N VAL A 202 11.70 -18.76 -29.49
CA VAL A 202 10.74 -19.75 -29.00
C VAL A 202 11.22 -21.16 -29.32
N GLN A 203 11.63 -21.39 -30.56
CA GLN A 203 12.13 -22.70 -30.96
C GLN A 203 13.46 -23.06 -30.24
N THR A 204 14.37 -22.11 -30.12
CA THR A 204 15.70 -22.36 -29.54
C THR A 204 15.67 -22.55 -28.02
N LEU A 205 14.79 -21.84 -27.30
CA LEU A 205 14.70 -21.91 -25.85
C LEU A 205 13.72 -22.98 -25.36
N VAL A 206 12.60 -23.16 -26.07
CA VAL A 206 11.51 -24.07 -25.63
C VAL A 206 11.52 -25.39 -26.42
N GLY A 207 12.20 -25.43 -27.57
CA GLY A 207 12.24 -26.60 -28.46
C GLY A 207 10.98 -26.81 -29.29
N MET A 208 10.01 -25.91 -29.21
CA MET A 208 8.75 -26.00 -29.96
C MET A 208 8.73 -25.03 -31.12
N LYS A 209 8.39 -25.53 -32.32
CA LYS A 209 8.16 -24.69 -33.49
C LYS A 209 6.73 -24.15 -33.48
N ILE A 210 6.57 -22.89 -33.09
CA ILE A 210 5.29 -22.18 -33.08
C ILE A 210 5.32 -21.13 -34.21
N PRO A 211 4.37 -21.13 -35.15
CA PRO A 211 4.31 -20.12 -36.22
C PRO A 211 4.22 -18.70 -35.62
N GLU A 212 4.85 -17.74 -36.27
CA GLU A 212 4.91 -16.34 -35.81
C GLU A 212 3.53 -15.74 -35.55
N ASP A 213 2.57 -15.95 -36.47
CA ASP A 213 1.17 -15.48 -36.30
C ASP A 213 0.53 -16.04 -35.02
N ARG A 214 0.83 -17.29 -34.70
CA ARG A 214 0.32 -17.91 -33.45
C ARG A 214 0.98 -17.31 -32.22
N GLN A 215 2.29 -17.03 -32.27
CA GLN A 215 3.01 -16.35 -31.20
C GLN A 215 2.44 -14.93 -30.97
N LYS A 216 2.23 -14.19 -32.07
CA LYS A 216 1.63 -12.86 -32.05
C LYS A 216 0.23 -12.89 -31.41
N LYS A 217 -0.59 -13.87 -31.85
CA LYS A 217 -1.93 -14.04 -31.28
C LYS A 217 -1.87 -14.32 -29.76
N ILE A 218 -0.98 -15.21 -29.32
CA ILE A 218 -0.82 -15.53 -27.89
C ILE A 218 -0.45 -14.27 -27.09
N LEU A 219 0.51 -13.48 -27.58
CA LEU A 219 0.90 -12.24 -26.92
C LEU A 219 -0.25 -11.24 -26.85
N THR A 220 -1.01 -11.11 -27.95
CA THR A 220 -2.18 -10.23 -27.98
C THR A 220 -3.29 -10.71 -27.04
N ASP A 221 -3.53 -12.01 -26.97
CA ASP A 221 -4.51 -12.60 -26.04
C ASP A 221 -4.09 -12.42 -24.55
N LEU A 222 -2.81 -12.14 -24.30
CA LEU A 222 -2.24 -11.78 -22.97
C LEU A 222 -2.12 -10.25 -22.78
N ASP A 223 -2.85 -9.45 -23.53
CA ASP A 223 -2.90 -7.99 -23.47
C ASP A 223 -1.59 -7.25 -23.82
N PHE A 224 -0.63 -7.92 -24.50
CA PHE A 224 0.50 -7.21 -25.05
C PHE A 224 0.12 -6.49 -26.34
N VAL A 225 0.58 -5.25 -26.48
CA VAL A 225 0.50 -4.52 -27.76
C VAL A 225 1.67 -4.94 -28.64
N VAL A 226 1.41 -5.78 -29.62
CA VAL A 226 2.43 -6.28 -30.56
C VAL A 226 2.45 -5.38 -31.82
N LYS A 227 3.61 -4.77 -32.07
CA LYS A 227 3.83 -3.90 -33.27
C LYS A 227 4.73 -4.60 -34.28
#